data_28cecc66d12f11505638c1367ef88ad5
#
_entry.id   28cecc66d12f11505638c1367ef88ad5
#
_cell.length_a   1.000
_cell.length_b   1.000
_cell.length_c   1.000
_cell.angle_alpha   90.00
_cell.angle_beta   90.00
_cell.angle_gamma   90.00
#
_symmetry.space_group_name_H-M   'P 1'
#
loop_
_entity.id
_entity.type
_entity.pdbx_description
1 polymer ?
#
loop_
_entity_poly.entity_id
_entity_poly.type
_entity_poly.pdbx_seq_one_letter_code
_entity_poly.pdbx_strand_id
1 'polypeptide(L)'
;MSQPGRFGGQCAVVTGGTRGIGRAISKALLAEGATVWATYQGNDAAAEALMSECAAHDGRLKTAKFAVGDYAACERFWGELETAAPGGVQILVNNAGIRRDQIVGMMTEREWGDVLQTNLAGSFHMSKFAVLSMMRRRYGRIVMVTSPAGAHGFQGQANYSASKAGQIGLMRSLAREVGKRKITVNCVSPGFIDTELIADLPEEIRKEHLSMVPVGRFGFADEVAWAVSMLCSKEAAYIHGTTLEVTGGI
;
A
#
# COMPACT_ATOMS: atom_id res chain seq x y z
N MET A 1 6.72 28.46 15.96
CA MET A 1 7.08 27.26 15.17
C MET A 1 6.00 26.23 15.40
N SER A 2 5.24 25.83 14.38
CA SER A 2 4.25 24.75 14.49
C SER A 2 4.97 23.47 14.90
N GLN A 3 4.38 22.68 15.82
CA GLN A 3 4.94 21.38 16.18
C GLN A 3 5.13 20.53 14.91
N PRO A 4 6.26 19.81 14.79
CA PRO A 4 6.43 18.90 13.65
C PRO A 4 5.29 17.88 13.68
N GLY A 5 4.65 17.63 12.53
CA GLY A 5 3.61 16.61 12.40
C GLY A 5 4.13 15.24 12.86
N ARG A 6 3.22 14.28 13.06
CA ARG A 6 3.50 12.92 13.59
C ARG A 6 4.67 12.21 12.90
N PHE A 7 4.88 12.49 11.60
CA PHE A 7 5.93 11.90 10.78
C PHE A 7 7.04 12.89 10.39
N GLY A 8 7.15 14.01 11.12
CA GLY A 8 8.21 15.01 10.87
C GLY A 8 9.60 14.38 10.86
N GLY A 9 10.37 14.62 9.78
CA GLY A 9 11.71 14.08 9.57
C GLY A 9 11.77 12.60 9.16
N GLN A 10 10.63 11.93 8.94
CA GLN A 10 10.58 10.55 8.45
C GLN A 10 10.43 10.53 6.92
N CYS A 11 11.02 9.50 6.29
CA CYS A 11 10.85 9.19 4.88
C CYS A 11 9.92 7.98 4.72
N ALA A 12 8.91 8.14 3.87
CA ALA A 12 7.92 7.13 3.53
C ALA A 12 7.98 6.76 2.04
N VAL A 13 7.83 5.49 1.74
CA VAL A 13 7.61 4.98 0.37
C VAL A 13 6.21 4.41 0.29
N VAL A 14 5.41 4.88 -0.68
CA VAL A 14 4.06 4.37 -0.97
C VAL A 14 4.03 3.84 -2.39
N THR A 15 3.91 2.52 -2.54
CA THR A 15 3.83 1.92 -3.87
C THR A 15 2.42 2.08 -4.45
N GLY A 16 2.33 2.42 -5.76
CA GLY A 16 1.05 2.81 -6.35
C GLY A 16 0.47 4.06 -5.69
N GLY A 17 1.34 4.98 -5.25
CA GLY A 17 1.02 6.12 -4.40
C GLY A 17 0.39 7.32 -5.10
N THR A 18 0.16 7.27 -6.42
CA THR A 18 -0.27 8.44 -7.19
C THR A 18 -1.77 8.51 -7.47
N ARG A 19 -2.56 7.46 -7.19
CA ARG A 19 -4.02 7.42 -7.40
C ARG A 19 -4.73 6.58 -6.34
N GLY A 20 -6.05 6.71 -6.28
CA GLY A 20 -6.92 5.92 -5.40
C GLY A 20 -6.48 5.93 -3.92
N ILE A 21 -6.50 4.76 -3.29
CA ILE A 21 -6.08 4.57 -1.89
C ILE A 21 -4.63 5.01 -1.67
N GLY A 22 -3.71 4.66 -2.60
CA GLY A 22 -2.30 5.04 -2.49
C GLY A 22 -2.09 6.54 -2.46
N ARG A 23 -2.85 7.30 -3.28
CA ARG A 23 -2.82 8.78 -3.28
C ARG A 23 -3.29 9.35 -1.94
N ALA A 24 -4.38 8.83 -1.40
CA ALA A 24 -4.87 9.26 -0.09
C ALA A 24 -3.84 9.00 1.02
N ILE A 25 -3.19 7.83 1.01
CA ILE A 25 -2.12 7.48 1.95
C ILE A 25 -0.93 8.43 1.78
N SER A 26 -0.50 8.70 0.55
CA SER A 26 0.61 9.62 0.27
C SER A 26 0.34 11.02 0.81
N LYS A 27 -0.87 11.54 0.58
CA LYS A 27 -1.32 12.84 1.09
C LYS A 27 -1.39 12.87 2.62
N ALA A 28 -1.94 11.84 3.25
CA ALA A 28 -2.06 11.77 4.71
C ALA A 28 -0.68 11.79 5.39
N LEU A 29 0.26 10.97 4.92
CA LEU A 29 1.63 10.95 5.46
C LEU A 29 2.36 12.28 5.22
N LEU A 30 2.18 12.88 4.04
CA LEU A 30 2.76 14.17 3.69
C LEU A 30 2.22 15.31 4.56
N ALA A 31 0.91 15.36 4.78
CA ALA A 31 0.26 16.36 5.64
C ALA A 31 0.76 16.29 7.09
N GLU A 32 1.09 15.09 7.57
CA GLU A 32 1.64 14.85 8.90
C GLU A 32 3.17 14.97 8.98
N GLY A 33 3.82 15.52 7.95
CA GLY A 33 5.22 15.94 8.00
C GLY A 33 6.24 14.98 7.38
N ALA A 34 5.82 13.83 6.84
CA ALA A 34 6.73 12.93 6.14
C ALA A 34 7.29 13.52 4.83
N THR A 35 8.48 13.09 4.43
CA THR A 35 8.87 13.11 3.02
C THR A 35 8.35 11.84 2.37
N VAL A 36 7.59 11.95 1.29
CA VAL A 36 6.90 10.82 0.66
C VAL A 36 7.43 10.57 -0.74
N TRP A 37 7.81 9.33 -1.01
CA TRP A 37 8.08 8.81 -2.34
C TRP A 37 6.88 7.99 -2.81
N ALA A 38 6.05 8.57 -3.67
CA ALA A 38 4.92 7.91 -4.30
C ALA A 38 5.37 7.23 -5.59
N THR A 39 5.43 5.87 -5.60
CA THR A 39 5.84 5.17 -6.82
C THR A 39 4.64 4.82 -7.70
N TYR A 40 4.88 4.70 -9.00
CA TYR A 40 3.86 4.36 -9.98
C TYR A 40 4.48 3.68 -11.20
N GLN A 41 3.66 3.02 -12.04
CA GLN A 41 4.17 2.30 -13.21
C GLN A 41 3.87 3.01 -14.54
N GLY A 42 2.65 3.51 -14.75
CA GLY A 42 2.24 3.89 -16.11
C GLY A 42 1.38 5.15 -16.21
N ASN A 43 0.79 5.68 -15.15
CA ASN A 43 -0.09 6.86 -15.22
C ASN A 43 0.68 8.13 -14.86
N ASP A 44 1.37 8.73 -15.85
CA ASP A 44 2.16 9.94 -15.68
C ASP A 44 1.27 11.13 -15.31
N ALA A 45 0.09 11.25 -15.92
CA ALA A 45 -0.84 12.35 -15.63
C ALA A 45 -1.31 12.35 -14.17
N ALA A 46 -1.57 11.18 -13.58
CA ALA A 46 -1.94 11.07 -12.17
C ALA A 46 -0.76 11.46 -11.24
N ALA A 47 0.47 11.13 -11.64
CA ALA A 47 1.66 11.53 -10.88
C ALA A 47 1.88 13.04 -10.94
N GLU A 48 1.75 13.66 -12.10
CA GLU A 48 1.84 15.11 -12.30
C GLU A 48 0.75 15.86 -11.53
N ALA A 49 -0.50 15.38 -11.59
CA ALA A 49 -1.61 15.95 -10.85
C ALA A 49 -1.36 15.93 -9.33
N LEU A 50 -0.88 14.81 -8.80
CA LEU A 50 -0.55 14.70 -7.38
C LEU A 50 0.61 15.63 -6.98
N MET A 51 1.65 15.74 -7.80
CA MET A 51 2.78 16.66 -7.57
C MET A 51 2.31 18.12 -7.55
N SER A 52 1.47 18.51 -8.50
CA SER A 52 0.88 19.85 -8.57
C SER A 52 0.01 20.16 -7.34
N GLU A 53 -0.87 19.24 -6.96
CA GLU A 53 -1.76 19.40 -5.80
C GLU A 53 -0.99 19.55 -4.49
N CYS A 54 0.14 18.85 -4.37
CA CYS A 54 0.97 18.84 -3.17
C CYS A 54 2.13 19.85 -3.21
N ALA A 55 2.18 20.78 -4.17
CA ALA A 55 3.28 21.73 -4.34
C ALA A 55 3.56 22.58 -3.09
N ALA A 56 2.54 22.87 -2.28
CA ALA A 56 2.66 23.63 -1.03
C ALA A 56 3.45 22.91 0.08
N HIS A 57 3.83 21.66 -0.11
CA HIS A 57 4.56 20.86 0.88
C HIS A 57 6.10 20.91 0.70
N ASP A 58 6.66 22.00 0.17
CA ASP A 58 8.10 22.28 0.11
C ASP A 58 8.97 21.16 -0.50
N GLY A 59 8.48 20.50 -1.56
CA GLY A 59 9.19 19.43 -2.25
C GLY A 59 9.32 18.12 -1.46
N ARG A 60 8.56 17.95 -0.37
CA ARG A 60 8.54 16.71 0.41
C ARG A 60 7.82 15.55 -0.29
N LEU A 61 7.02 15.83 -1.31
CA LEU A 61 6.49 14.78 -2.20
C LEU A 61 7.45 14.60 -3.37
N LYS A 62 7.76 13.34 -3.65
CA LYS A 62 8.56 12.91 -4.80
C LYS A 62 7.86 11.73 -5.47
N THR A 63 8.04 11.58 -6.77
CA THR A 63 7.49 10.44 -7.52
C THR A 63 8.62 9.62 -8.15
N ALA A 64 8.40 8.31 -8.31
CA ALA A 64 9.32 7.42 -9.02
C ALA A 64 8.54 6.43 -9.90
N LYS A 65 8.95 6.30 -11.16
CA LYS A 65 8.27 5.47 -12.16
C LYS A 65 9.01 4.16 -12.36
N PHE A 66 8.43 3.06 -11.90
CA PHE A 66 8.89 1.70 -12.15
C PHE A 66 7.81 0.66 -11.80
N ALA A 67 7.98 -0.56 -12.30
CA ALA A 67 7.12 -1.69 -11.95
C ALA A 67 7.66 -2.39 -10.70
N VAL A 68 6.86 -2.49 -9.64
CA VAL A 68 7.26 -3.20 -8.39
C VAL A 68 7.48 -4.70 -8.59
N GLY A 69 6.89 -5.27 -9.65
CA GLY A 69 7.14 -6.67 -10.07
C GLY A 69 8.54 -6.90 -10.65
N ASP A 70 9.23 -5.86 -11.08
CA ASP A 70 10.62 -5.93 -11.56
C ASP A 70 11.59 -5.77 -10.39
N TYR A 71 12.23 -6.87 -10.00
CA TYR A 71 13.18 -6.89 -8.89
C TYR A 71 14.37 -5.94 -9.09
N ALA A 72 14.94 -5.91 -10.30
CA ALA A 72 16.09 -5.06 -10.60
C ALA A 72 15.70 -3.56 -10.58
N ALA A 73 14.48 -3.21 -11.02
CA ALA A 73 13.97 -1.85 -10.90
C ALA A 73 13.77 -1.44 -9.43
N CYS A 74 13.26 -2.33 -8.59
CA CYS A 74 13.17 -2.10 -7.16
C CYS A 74 14.55 -1.89 -6.53
N GLU A 75 15.53 -2.72 -6.88
CA GLU A 75 16.90 -2.60 -6.38
C GLU A 75 17.54 -1.26 -6.74
N ARG A 76 17.42 -0.83 -8.00
CA ARG A 76 17.91 0.50 -8.44
C ARG A 76 17.24 1.63 -7.67
N PHE A 77 15.91 1.60 -7.57
CA PHE A 77 15.15 2.60 -6.80
C PHE A 77 15.64 2.72 -5.36
N TRP A 78 15.81 1.60 -4.67
CA TRP A 78 16.30 1.63 -3.29
C TRP A 78 17.73 2.10 -3.16
N GLY A 79 18.60 1.81 -4.15
CA GLY A 79 19.97 2.35 -4.21
C GLY A 79 19.99 3.88 -4.35
N GLU A 80 19.16 4.42 -5.24
CA GLU A 80 18.99 5.86 -5.42
C GLU A 80 18.41 6.52 -4.15
N LEU A 81 17.44 5.86 -3.54
CA LEU A 81 16.76 6.36 -2.34
C LEU A 81 17.68 6.43 -1.13
N GLU A 82 18.63 5.50 -0.96
CA GLU A 82 19.62 5.57 0.12
C GLU A 82 20.48 6.85 0.04
N THR A 83 20.77 7.32 -1.16
CA THR A 83 21.49 8.58 -1.39
C THR A 83 20.59 9.80 -1.17
N ALA A 84 19.35 9.74 -1.68
CA ALA A 84 18.39 10.85 -1.62
C ALA A 84 17.77 11.04 -0.22
N ALA A 85 17.77 10.01 0.61
CA ALA A 85 17.25 10.03 1.97
C ALA A 85 18.31 9.53 2.97
N PRO A 86 19.30 10.35 3.36
CA PRO A 86 20.40 9.93 4.26
C PRO A 86 19.91 9.42 5.63
N GLY A 87 18.75 9.89 6.09
CA GLY A 87 18.03 9.36 7.26
C GLY A 87 17.45 7.96 7.08
N GLY A 88 17.46 7.42 5.85
CA GLY A 88 16.84 6.17 5.42
C GLY A 88 15.32 6.23 5.38
N VAL A 89 14.71 5.10 5.06
CA VAL A 89 13.26 4.95 4.99
C VAL A 89 12.73 4.40 6.31
N GLN A 90 11.75 5.08 6.89
CA GLN A 90 11.09 4.68 8.11
C GLN A 90 9.74 4.00 7.87
N ILE A 91 9.09 4.30 6.75
CA ILE A 91 7.75 3.82 6.44
C ILE A 91 7.73 3.23 5.03
N LEU A 92 7.25 1.99 4.89
CA LEU A 92 6.91 1.39 3.60
C LEU A 92 5.43 1.02 3.59
N VAL A 93 4.70 1.49 2.58
CA VAL A 93 3.33 1.05 2.30
C VAL A 93 3.29 0.33 0.96
N ASN A 94 3.13 -0.99 1.01
CA ASN A 94 2.90 -1.84 -0.15
C ASN A 94 1.42 -1.76 -0.54
N ASN A 95 1.09 -0.81 -1.42
CA ASN A 95 -0.27 -0.58 -1.91
C ASN A 95 -0.41 -0.92 -3.40
N ALA A 96 0.67 -0.92 -4.18
CA ALA A 96 0.60 -1.28 -5.59
C ALA A 96 -0.09 -2.63 -5.81
N GLY A 97 -1.04 -2.67 -6.72
CA GLY A 97 -1.77 -3.87 -7.05
C GLY A 97 -2.63 -3.70 -8.30
N ILE A 98 -2.88 -4.83 -8.95
CA ILE A 98 -3.75 -4.94 -10.12
C ILE A 98 -4.76 -6.07 -9.92
N ARG A 99 -5.83 -6.03 -10.70
CA ARG A 99 -6.83 -7.10 -10.83
C ARG A 99 -6.89 -7.55 -12.29
N ARG A 100 -7.11 -8.85 -12.48
CA ARG A 100 -7.42 -9.50 -13.76
C ARG A 100 -8.48 -10.55 -13.46
N ASP A 101 -9.72 -10.10 -13.35
CA ASP A 101 -10.83 -10.96 -12.91
C ASP A 101 -11.25 -11.88 -14.04
N GLN A 102 -11.23 -13.18 -13.78
CA GLN A 102 -11.69 -14.22 -14.68
C GLN A 102 -11.97 -15.50 -13.89
N ILE A 103 -12.97 -16.27 -14.27
CA ILE A 103 -13.21 -17.60 -13.70
C ILE A 103 -12.02 -18.52 -14.01
N VAL A 104 -11.65 -19.39 -13.06
CA VAL A 104 -10.41 -20.18 -13.12
C VAL A 104 -10.27 -20.99 -14.43
N GLY A 105 -11.36 -21.59 -14.91
CA GLY A 105 -11.33 -22.37 -16.15
C GLY A 105 -11.02 -21.56 -17.43
N MET A 106 -11.14 -20.24 -17.38
CA MET A 106 -10.86 -19.34 -18.51
C MET A 106 -9.69 -18.39 -18.21
N MET A 107 -9.15 -18.38 -16.97
CA MET A 107 -8.04 -17.54 -16.59
C MET A 107 -6.76 -17.98 -17.30
N THR A 108 -6.13 -17.07 -18.00
CA THR A 108 -4.87 -17.33 -18.69
C THR A 108 -3.70 -17.32 -17.69
N GLU A 109 -2.62 -18.03 -18.05
CA GLU A 109 -1.35 -18.01 -17.28
C GLU A 109 -0.84 -16.57 -17.11
N ARG A 110 -0.98 -15.73 -18.13
CA ARG A 110 -0.58 -14.32 -18.09
C ARG A 110 -1.38 -13.53 -17.07
N GLU A 111 -2.70 -13.66 -17.02
CA GLU A 111 -3.56 -12.98 -16.03
C GLU A 111 -3.24 -13.40 -14.61
N TRP A 112 -2.97 -14.71 -14.42
CA TRP A 112 -2.50 -15.24 -13.15
C TRP A 112 -1.12 -14.65 -12.78
N GLY A 113 -0.15 -14.75 -13.69
CA GLY A 113 1.23 -14.31 -13.46
C GLY A 113 1.35 -12.82 -13.21
N ASP A 114 0.68 -11.97 -14.01
CA ASP A 114 0.71 -10.51 -13.88
C ASP A 114 0.24 -10.07 -12.48
N VAL A 115 -0.83 -10.69 -11.97
CA VAL A 115 -1.38 -10.35 -10.64
C VAL A 115 -0.46 -10.79 -9.52
N LEU A 116 0.06 -12.02 -9.55
CA LEU A 116 0.99 -12.49 -8.54
C LEU A 116 2.30 -11.71 -8.56
N GLN A 117 2.83 -11.42 -9.74
CA GLN A 117 4.07 -10.68 -9.90
C GLN A 117 3.97 -9.26 -9.36
N THR A 118 2.86 -8.56 -9.64
CA THR A 118 2.67 -7.20 -9.16
C THR A 118 2.33 -7.16 -7.67
N ASN A 119 1.31 -7.92 -7.26
CA ASN A 119 0.74 -7.77 -5.93
C ASN A 119 1.59 -8.44 -4.84
N LEU A 120 2.06 -9.66 -5.09
CA LEU A 120 2.77 -10.47 -4.10
C LEU A 120 4.28 -10.34 -4.24
N ALA A 121 4.83 -10.64 -5.42
CA ALA A 121 6.27 -10.52 -5.63
C ALA A 121 6.73 -9.06 -5.46
N GLY A 122 5.98 -8.07 -5.97
CA GLY A 122 6.27 -6.66 -5.75
C GLY A 122 6.29 -6.27 -4.27
N SER A 123 5.34 -6.78 -3.47
CA SER A 123 5.34 -6.55 -2.01
C SER A 123 6.56 -7.17 -1.33
N PHE A 124 6.99 -8.35 -1.77
CA PHE A 124 8.22 -8.98 -1.29
C PHE A 124 9.46 -8.16 -1.69
N HIS A 125 9.60 -7.77 -2.95
CA HIS A 125 10.74 -6.99 -3.44
C HIS A 125 10.93 -5.71 -2.62
N MET A 126 9.87 -4.91 -2.51
CA MET A 126 9.91 -3.66 -1.77
C MET A 126 10.18 -3.87 -0.28
N SER A 127 9.57 -4.88 0.34
CA SER A 127 9.77 -5.19 1.76
C SER A 127 11.18 -5.67 2.05
N LYS A 128 11.79 -6.47 1.18
CA LYS A 128 13.18 -6.93 1.31
C LYS A 128 14.15 -5.76 1.45
N PHE A 129 14.09 -4.81 0.54
CA PHE A 129 14.99 -3.65 0.58
C PHE A 129 14.68 -2.70 1.74
N ALA A 130 13.39 -2.51 2.06
CA ALA A 130 12.99 -1.73 3.23
C ALA A 130 13.56 -2.32 4.52
N VAL A 131 13.46 -3.63 4.71
CA VAL A 131 14.00 -4.31 5.89
C VAL A 131 15.50 -4.09 6.01
N LEU A 132 16.26 -4.21 4.92
CA LEU A 132 17.71 -3.97 4.93
C LEU A 132 18.05 -2.53 5.40
N SER A 133 17.28 -1.53 4.94
CA SER A 133 17.43 -0.14 5.38
C SER A 133 17.01 0.06 6.84
N MET A 134 15.85 -0.45 7.24
CA MET A 134 15.25 -0.29 8.57
C MET A 134 16.03 -1.02 9.69
N MET A 135 16.57 -2.22 9.39
CA MET A 135 17.33 -3.01 10.37
C MET A 135 18.60 -2.29 10.85
N ARG A 136 19.30 -1.58 9.97
CA ARG A 136 20.48 -0.78 10.30
C ARG A 136 20.16 0.32 11.31
N ARG A 137 18.94 0.88 11.24
CA ARG A 137 18.46 2.00 12.06
C ARG A 137 17.62 1.57 13.27
N ARG A 138 17.27 0.27 13.34
CA ARG A 138 16.44 -0.31 14.41
C ARG A 138 15.10 0.43 14.58
N TYR A 139 14.49 0.80 13.47
CA TYR A 139 13.15 1.39 13.39
C TYR A 139 12.55 1.21 12.00
N GLY A 140 11.27 0.87 11.95
CA GLY A 140 10.51 0.81 10.69
C GLY A 140 9.04 0.49 10.90
N ARG A 141 8.26 0.84 9.89
CA ARG A 141 6.84 0.55 9.76
C ARG A 141 6.58 0.03 8.36
N ILE A 142 6.10 -1.18 8.25
CA ILE A 142 5.72 -1.80 6.97
C ILE A 142 4.23 -2.11 7.02
N VAL A 143 3.46 -1.58 6.09
CA VAL A 143 2.03 -1.85 5.94
C VAL A 143 1.78 -2.38 4.54
N MET A 144 1.03 -3.49 4.44
CA MET A 144 0.57 -4.05 3.17
C MET A 144 -0.93 -3.80 3.04
N VAL A 145 -1.35 -3.21 1.93
CA VAL A 145 -2.76 -3.03 1.61
C VAL A 145 -3.28 -4.30 0.94
N THR A 146 -4.00 -5.09 1.71
CA THR A 146 -4.58 -6.38 1.29
C THR A 146 -6.03 -6.21 0.81
N SER A 147 -6.90 -7.17 1.07
CA SER A 147 -8.33 -7.15 0.75
C SER A 147 -9.02 -8.29 1.50
N PRO A 148 -10.32 -8.19 1.81
CA PRO A 148 -11.15 -9.30 2.26
C PRO A 148 -11.10 -10.50 1.31
N ALA A 149 -10.83 -10.27 0.01
CA ALA A 149 -10.63 -11.34 -0.97
C ALA A 149 -9.53 -12.33 -0.57
N GLY A 150 -8.50 -11.87 0.17
CA GLY A 150 -7.44 -12.75 0.66
C GLY A 150 -7.86 -13.70 1.80
N ALA A 151 -8.93 -13.37 2.51
CA ALA A 151 -9.47 -14.19 3.61
C ALA A 151 -10.66 -15.05 3.16
N HIS A 152 -11.55 -14.50 2.34
CA HIS A 152 -12.83 -15.12 1.99
C HIS A 152 -12.87 -15.64 0.55
N GLY A 153 -12.07 -15.08 -0.36
CA GLY A 153 -12.17 -15.35 -1.79
C GLY A 153 -13.40 -14.69 -2.40
N PHE A 154 -13.31 -14.34 -3.68
CA PHE A 154 -14.45 -13.91 -4.49
C PHE A 154 -14.43 -14.63 -5.83
N GLN A 155 -15.61 -14.92 -6.36
CA GLN A 155 -15.75 -15.52 -7.68
C GLN A 155 -15.03 -14.69 -8.74
N GLY A 156 -14.28 -15.35 -9.61
CA GLY A 156 -13.50 -14.68 -10.66
C GLY A 156 -12.20 -14.03 -10.20
N GLN A 157 -11.83 -14.11 -8.93
CA GLN A 157 -10.66 -13.44 -8.37
C GLN A 157 -9.60 -14.41 -7.79
N ALA A 158 -9.47 -15.60 -8.35
CA ALA A 158 -8.55 -16.59 -7.81
C ALA A 158 -7.10 -16.09 -7.71
N ASN A 159 -6.59 -15.43 -8.76
CA ASN A 159 -5.26 -14.81 -8.78
C ASN A 159 -5.14 -13.68 -7.75
N TYR A 160 -6.13 -12.79 -7.70
CA TYR A 160 -6.13 -11.67 -6.76
C TYR A 160 -6.22 -12.14 -5.31
N SER A 161 -7.15 -13.06 -5.01
CA SER A 161 -7.32 -13.66 -3.68
C SER A 161 -6.06 -14.38 -3.23
N ALA A 162 -5.43 -15.18 -4.10
CA ALA A 162 -4.16 -15.83 -3.81
C ALA A 162 -3.05 -14.81 -3.50
N SER A 163 -2.96 -13.72 -4.29
CA SER A 163 -1.98 -12.67 -4.06
C SER A 163 -2.17 -11.97 -2.72
N LYS A 164 -3.42 -11.67 -2.34
CA LYS A 164 -3.76 -10.99 -1.09
C LYS A 164 -3.61 -11.88 0.14
N ALA A 165 -3.96 -13.17 0.03
CA ALA A 165 -3.66 -14.18 1.04
C ALA A 165 -2.15 -14.35 1.23
N GLY A 166 -1.38 -14.37 0.13
CA GLY A 166 0.08 -14.43 0.16
C GLY A 166 0.72 -13.23 0.86
N GLN A 167 0.18 -12.01 0.69
CA GLN A 167 0.64 -10.83 1.43
C GLN A 167 0.43 -10.99 2.95
N ILE A 168 -0.68 -11.60 3.40
CA ILE A 168 -0.91 -11.87 4.83
C ILE A 168 0.11 -12.89 5.35
N GLY A 169 0.40 -13.94 4.58
CA GLY A 169 1.46 -14.91 4.90
C GLY A 169 2.85 -14.26 5.01
N LEU A 170 3.21 -13.43 4.03
CA LEU A 170 4.46 -12.67 4.01
C LEU A 170 4.56 -11.74 5.22
N MET A 171 3.50 -11.00 5.53
CA MET A 171 3.43 -10.12 6.69
C MET A 171 3.69 -10.88 7.99
N ARG A 172 3.03 -12.03 8.20
CA ARG A 172 3.17 -12.84 9.41
C ARG A 172 4.59 -13.39 9.61
N SER A 173 5.24 -13.85 8.55
CA SER A 173 6.63 -14.30 8.58
C SER A 173 7.57 -13.14 8.90
N LEU A 174 7.46 -12.06 8.13
CA LEU A 174 8.32 -10.91 8.27
C LEU A 174 8.20 -10.26 9.65
N ALA A 175 7.00 -10.21 10.23
CA ALA A 175 6.78 -9.72 11.58
C ALA A 175 7.64 -10.47 12.61
N ARG A 176 7.73 -11.79 12.52
CA ARG A 176 8.54 -12.61 13.44
C ARG A 176 10.03 -12.37 13.28
N GLU A 177 10.49 -12.10 12.06
CA GLU A 177 11.90 -11.87 11.75
C GLU A 177 12.41 -10.52 12.28
N VAL A 178 11.58 -9.46 12.18
CA VAL A 178 12.06 -8.08 12.39
C VAL A 178 11.63 -7.43 13.70
N GLY A 179 10.73 -8.04 14.47
CA GLY A 179 10.16 -7.44 15.69
C GLY A 179 11.22 -6.98 16.71
N LYS A 180 12.27 -7.78 16.93
CA LYS A 180 13.41 -7.41 17.81
C LYS A 180 14.20 -6.19 17.33
N ARG A 181 13.96 -5.73 16.11
CA ARG A 181 14.58 -4.53 15.51
C ARG A 181 13.68 -3.30 15.58
N LYS A 182 12.59 -3.34 16.36
CA LYS A 182 11.60 -2.25 16.49
C LYS A 182 10.93 -1.90 15.14
N ILE A 183 10.85 -2.87 14.25
CA ILE A 183 10.14 -2.78 12.98
C ILE A 183 8.81 -3.48 13.15
N THR A 184 7.69 -2.82 12.85
CA THR A 184 6.37 -3.45 12.82
C THR A 184 5.95 -3.75 11.38
N VAL A 185 5.27 -4.86 11.19
CA VAL A 185 4.73 -5.27 9.89
C VAL A 185 3.27 -5.66 10.09
N ASN A 186 2.36 -5.00 9.37
CA ASN A 186 0.92 -5.22 9.48
C ASN A 186 0.27 -5.18 8.09
N CYS A 187 -0.96 -5.67 8.02
CA CYS A 187 -1.84 -5.48 6.87
C CYS A 187 -2.99 -4.54 7.21
N VAL A 188 -3.44 -3.79 6.22
CA VAL A 188 -4.76 -3.15 6.19
C VAL A 188 -5.57 -3.84 5.11
N SER A 189 -6.80 -4.22 5.42
CA SER A 189 -7.73 -4.92 4.50
C SER A 189 -8.92 -4.00 4.20
N PRO A 190 -8.86 -3.17 3.15
CA PRO A 190 -9.99 -2.35 2.75
C PRO A 190 -11.10 -3.19 2.13
N GLY A 191 -12.36 -2.87 2.47
CA GLY A 191 -13.54 -3.38 1.78
C GLY A 191 -13.78 -2.68 0.45
N PHE A 192 -15.03 -2.40 0.13
CA PHE A 192 -15.39 -1.62 -1.06
C PHE A 192 -15.16 -0.13 -0.80
N ILE A 193 -14.16 0.43 -1.46
CA ILE A 193 -13.74 1.83 -1.30
C ILE A 193 -14.09 2.62 -2.55
N ASP A 194 -14.79 3.74 -2.40
CA ASP A 194 -15.19 4.63 -3.49
C ASP A 194 -13.94 5.26 -4.12
N THR A 195 -13.52 4.65 -5.20
CA THR A 195 -12.37 5.05 -6.02
C THR A 195 -12.72 4.88 -7.48
N GLU A 196 -11.87 5.35 -8.38
CA GLU A 196 -12.02 5.14 -9.83
C GLU A 196 -12.35 3.68 -10.19
N LEU A 197 -11.81 2.72 -9.45
CA LEU A 197 -12.04 1.29 -9.68
C LEU A 197 -13.50 0.86 -9.47
N ILE A 198 -14.24 1.50 -8.56
CA ILE A 198 -15.65 1.22 -8.28
C ILE A 198 -16.57 2.13 -9.10
N ALA A 199 -16.12 3.35 -9.44
CA ALA A 199 -16.89 4.28 -10.24
C ALA A 199 -17.23 3.73 -11.63
N ASP A 200 -16.36 2.91 -12.21
CA ASP A 200 -16.51 2.31 -13.55
C ASP A 200 -17.37 1.02 -13.55
N LEU A 201 -17.84 0.57 -12.38
CA LEU A 201 -18.69 -0.64 -12.31
C LEU A 201 -20.13 -0.35 -12.78
N PRO A 202 -20.79 -1.32 -13.45
CA PRO A 202 -22.22 -1.25 -13.75
C PRO A 202 -23.04 -1.01 -12.47
N GLU A 203 -24.12 -0.23 -12.60
CA GLU A 203 -24.94 0.18 -11.46
C GLU A 203 -25.49 -1.01 -10.65
N GLU A 204 -25.85 -2.12 -11.33
CA GLU A 204 -26.35 -3.34 -10.70
C GLU A 204 -25.28 -3.99 -9.82
N ILE A 205 -24.05 -4.09 -10.33
CA ILE A 205 -22.91 -4.62 -9.56
C ILE A 205 -22.58 -3.70 -8.38
N ARG A 206 -22.66 -2.39 -8.58
CA ARG A 206 -22.46 -1.41 -7.52
C ARG A 206 -23.51 -1.57 -6.41
N LYS A 207 -24.78 -1.77 -6.74
CA LYS A 207 -25.86 -2.04 -5.77
C LYS A 207 -25.65 -3.36 -5.04
N GLU A 208 -25.25 -4.40 -5.76
CA GLU A 208 -24.93 -5.71 -5.16
C GLU A 208 -23.79 -5.55 -4.11
N HIS A 209 -22.69 -4.90 -4.50
CA HIS A 209 -21.59 -4.65 -3.56
C HIS A 209 -22.03 -3.82 -2.35
N LEU A 210 -22.85 -2.80 -2.57
CA LEU A 210 -23.37 -1.95 -1.50
C LEU A 210 -24.24 -2.74 -0.52
N SER A 211 -25.04 -3.69 -1.01
CA SER A 211 -25.88 -4.53 -0.15
C SER A 211 -25.11 -5.44 0.78
N MET A 212 -23.84 -5.73 0.46
CA MET A 212 -22.93 -6.52 1.30
C MET A 212 -22.28 -5.73 2.44
N VAL A 213 -22.42 -4.39 2.44
CA VAL A 213 -21.76 -3.51 3.41
C VAL A 213 -22.73 -3.14 4.54
N PRO A 214 -22.56 -3.66 5.78
CA PRO A 214 -23.47 -3.37 6.90
C PRO A 214 -23.61 -1.90 7.24
N VAL A 215 -22.53 -1.09 7.05
CA VAL A 215 -22.57 0.38 7.25
C VAL A 215 -23.43 1.11 6.21
N GLY A 216 -23.85 0.43 5.12
CA GLY A 216 -24.77 0.96 4.10
C GLY A 216 -24.15 1.98 3.14
N ARG A 217 -22.82 2.10 3.10
CA ARG A 217 -22.07 2.91 2.13
C ARG A 217 -20.73 2.31 1.79
N PHE A 218 -20.17 2.74 0.68
CA PHE A 218 -18.75 2.47 0.42
C PHE A 218 -17.85 3.29 1.37
N GLY A 219 -16.68 2.76 1.67
CA GLY A 219 -15.65 3.48 2.41
C GLY A 219 -14.98 4.55 1.52
N PHE A 220 -14.37 5.53 2.15
CA PHE A 220 -13.55 6.52 1.45
C PHE A 220 -12.06 6.15 1.53
N ALA A 221 -11.29 6.55 0.53
CA ALA A 221 -9.84 6.33 0.51
C ALA A 221 -9.14 6.95 1.74
N ASP A 222 -9.66 8.06 2.25
CA ASP A 222 -9.12 8.73 3.44
C ASP A 222 -9.33 7.92 4.73
N GLU A 223 -10.39 7.10 4.83
CA GLU A 223 -10.61 6.20 5.97
C GLU A 223 -9.54 5.10 6.00
N VAL A 224 -9.18 4.58 4.83
CA VAL A 224 -8.06 3.62 4.69
C VAL A 224 -6.72 4.30 5.00
N ALA A 225 -6.51 5.53 4.49
CA ALA A 225 -5.29 6.29 4.72
C ALA A 225 -5.11 6.60 6.22
N TRP A 226 -6.18 6.91 6.94
CA TRP A 226 -6.16 7.09 8.38
C TRP A 226 -5.70 5.82 9.11
N ALA A 227 -6.25 4.66 8.76
CA ALA A 227 -5.87 3.36 9.35
C ALA A 227 -4.39 3.03 9.09
N VAL A 228 -3.91 3.28 7.86
CA VAL A 228 -2.49 3.11 7.50
C VAL A 228 -1.60 4.06 8.30
N SER A 229 -1.96 5.35 8.39
CA SER A 229 -1.20 6.35 9.16
C SER A 229 -1.12 5.97 10.64
N MET A 230 -2.22 5.47 11.23
CA MET A 230 -2.25 4.98 12.59
C MET A 230 -1.23 3.84 12.80
N LEU A 231 -1.20 2.84 11.91
CA LEU A 231 -0.25 1.72 11.99
C LEU A 231 1.20 2.15 11.72
N CYS A 232 1.43 3.24 11.01
CA CYS A 232 2.75 3.81 10.77
C CYS A 232 3.27 4.66 11.95
N SER A 233 2.43 5.02 12.90
CA SER A 233 2.78 5.88 14.01
C SER A 233 3.72 5.20 15.03
N LYS A 234 4.34 6.00 15.89
CA LYS A 234 5.18 5.49 16.99
C LYS A 234 4.35 4.81 18.06
N GLU A 235 3.14 5.28 18.27
CA GLU A 235 2.17 4.79 19.25
C GLU A 235 1.70 3.36 18.93
N ALA A 236 1.71 2.98 17.64
CA ALA A 236 1.37 1.64 17.18
C ALA A 236 2.50 0.60 17.36
N ALA A 237 3.50 0.88 18.21
CA ALA A 237 4.69 0.03 18.35
C ALA A 237 4.39 -1.41 18.83
N TYR A 238 3.25 -1.65 19.48
CA TYR A 238 2.83 -2.99 19.91
C TYR A 238 1.78 -3.64 18.99
N ILE A 239 1.34 -2.93 17.95
CA ILE A 239 0.48 -3.49 16.90
C ILE A 239 1.40 -4.10 15.84
N HIS A 240 1.45 -5.45 15.81
CA HIS A 240 2.44 -6.16 15.02
C HIS A 240 1.95 -7.54 14.60
N GLY A 241 2.07 -7.88 13.32
CA GLY A 241 1.66 -9.16 12.76
C GLY A 241 0.13 -9.32 12.62
N THR A 242 -0.61 -8.21 12.52
CA THR A 242 -2.07 -8.21 12.42
C THR A 242 -2.58 -7.73 11.06
N THR A 243 -3.81 -8.06 10.76
CA THR A 243 -4.60 -7.49 9.66
C THR A 243 -5.70 -6.63 10.27
N LEU A 244 -5.68 -5.33 9.99
CA LEU A 244 -6.73 -4.39 10.37
C LEU A 244 -7.74 -4.28 9.22
N GLU A 245 -8.96 -4.67 9.49
CA GLU A 245 -10.04 -4.57 8.51
C GLU A 245 -10.68 -3.18 8.53
N VAL A 246 -10.84 -2.58 7.35
CA VAL A 246 -11.49 -1.29 7.09
C VAL A 246 -12.57 -1.53 6.05
N THR A 247 -13.61 -2.26 6.45
CA THR A 247 -14.55 -2.91 5.52
C THR A 247 -15.98 -2.40 5.64
N GLY A 248 -16.31 -1.68 6.70
CA GLY A 248 -17.71 -1.34 7.02
C GLY A 248 -18.54 -2.53 7.49
N GLY A 249 -17.86 -3.62 7.92
CA GLY A 249 -18.48 -4.80 8.51
C GLY A 249 -18.65 -6.03 7.59
N ILE A 250 -18.03 -5.99 6.38
CA ILE A 250 -18.01 -7.15 5.47
C ILE A 250 -17.16 -8.26 6.06
#